data_4e6487f421f39e81c8cb12ffce7f4657
#
_entry.id   4e6487f421f39e81c8cb12ffce7f4657
#
_cell.length_a   1.000
_cell.length_b   1.000
_cell.length_c   1.000
_cell.angle_alpha   90.00
_cell.angle_beta   90.00
_cell.angle_gamma   90.00
#
_symmetry.space_group_name_H-M   'P 1'
#
loop_
_entity.id
_entity.type
_entity.pdbx_description
1 polymer ?
#
loop_
_entity_poly.entity_id
_entity_poly.type
_entity_poly.pdbx_seq_one_letter_code
_entity_poly.pdbx_strand_id
1 'polypeptide(L)'
;MNKLKMNWRWLAGFSLAIIVLALTVHAEAQELLNSSDLTIDPVAIQDNTTIDFVPPAVFQAAGPNNASIQGTITDFRAALGNPVNGNALAELDSGHREINWDGAVPTDVTTPPVNPFNTFLNTRGAQFTTPGLGLSQAPPSGGPQGGLVTLFGNSSYATAFRSFSAPRLFTPVGSNITDAFFFVPGSNGATRAAVTGFGAIFTDVDQPDGSGPGTKRGNRGASTLLQFFGADGRLLFSSFVPAAPGDGGFSFFGIKFNDPRIASVRITAGNVAPGPDDDKANDVVMMDDFIYGEPHHLTTP
;
A
#
# COMPACT_ATOMS: atom_id res chain seq x y z
N MET A 1 -0.67 39.15 50.03
CA MET A 1 -0.97 37.75 50.38
C MET A 1 -2.49 37.62 50.53
N ASN A 2 -3.19 37.25 49.47
CA ASN A 2 -4.63 37.00 49.51
C ASN A 2 -4.85 35.53 49.22
N LYS A 3 -5.29 34.77 50.24
CA LYS A 3 -5.67 33.38 50.11
C LYS A 3 -7.10 33.32 49.57
N LEU A 4 -7.30 32.82 48.34
CA LEU A 4 -8.61 32.43 47.85
C LEU A 4 -9.06 31.17 48.58
N LYS A 5 -10.16 31.30 49.35
CA LYS A 5 -10.88 30.15 49.91
C LYS A 5 -11.81 29.59 48.84
N MET A 6 -11.49 28.40 48.34
CA MET A 6 -12.32 27.66 47.41
C MET A 6 -13.46 26.94 48.15
N ASN A 7 -14.70 27.24 47.73
CA ASN A 7 -15.92 26.75 48.39
C ASN A 7 -16.27 25.34 47.88
N TRP A 8 -16.10 24.34 48.70
CA TRP A 8 -16.29 22.91 48.40
C TRP A 8 -17.76 22.44 48.33
N ARG A 9 -18.72 23.34 48.31
CA ARG A 9 -20.15 22.97 48.31
C ARG A 9 -20.74 22.62 46.97
N TRP A 10 -20.00 22.77 45.86
CA TRP A 10 -20.50 22.49 44.52
C TRP A 10 -20.09 21.13 43.92
N LEU A 11 -19.16 20.42 44.58
CA LEU A 11 -18.68 19.09 44.09
C LEU A 11 -19.55 17.91 44.55
N ALA A 12 -20.42 18.10 45.54
CA ALA A 12 -21.29 17.03 46.05
C ALA A 12 -22.59 16.85 45.23
N GLY A 13 -23.00 17.87 44.44
CA GLY A 13 -24.25 17.80 43.66
C GLY A 13 -24.12 17.05 42.32
N PHE A 14 -22.93 17.04 41.73
CA PHE A 14 -22.72 16.39 40.45
C PHE A 14 -22.55 14.86 40.52
N SER A 15 -22.04 14.35 41.61
CA SER A 15 -21.83 12.91 41.80
C SER A 15 -23.14 12.13 41.98
N LEU A 16 -24.15 12.78 42.62
CA LEU A 16 -25.43 12.09 42.88
C LEU A 16 -26.32 11.99 41.63
N ALA A 17 -26.27 13.00 40.75
CA ALA A 17 -27.03 12.99 39.48
C ALA A 17 -26.56 11.94 38.49
N ILE A 18 -25.26 11.67 38.45
CA ILE A 18 -24.68 10.66 37.54
C ILE A 18 -25.00 9.25 38.02
N ILE A 19 -25.04 9.01 39.32
CA ILE A 19 -25.37 7.69 39.88
C ILE A 19 -26.84 7.37 39.72
N VAL A 20 -27.74 8.33 39.78
CA VAL A 20 -29.19 8.11 39.55
C VAL A 20 -29.47 7.83 38.10
N LEU A 21 -28.76 8.50 37.17
CA LEU A 21 -28.95 8.24 35.71
C LEU A 21 -28.39 6.87 35.30
N ALA A 22 -27.29 6.41 35.91
CA ALA A 22 -26.73 5.09 35.65
C ALA A 22 -27.62 3.93 36.17
N LEU A 23 -28.32 4.16 37.29
CA LEU A 23 -29.23 3.17 37.87
C LEU A 23 -30.55 3.06 37.10
N THR A 24 -31.06 4.15 36.52
CA THR A 24 -32.29 4.12 35.70
C THR A 24 -32.04 3.40 34.36
N VAL A 25 -30.89 3.62 33.73
CA VAL A 25 -30.53 2.91 32.46
C VAL A 25 -30.33 1.41 32.72
N HIS A 26 -29.82 1.00 33.89
CA HIS A 26 -29.69 -0.42 34.22
C HIS A 26 -31.03 -1.09 34.55
N ALA A 27 -31.98 -0.39 35.11
CA ALA A 27 -33.31 -0.92 35.41
C ALA A 27 -34.13 -1.14 34.11
N GLU A 28 -34.08 -0.20 33.16
CA GLU A 28 -34.75 -0.34 31.86
C GLU A 28 -34.16 -1.45 31.01
N ALA A 29 -32.82 -1.67 31.09
CA ALA A 29 -32.19 -2.78 30.37
C ALA A 29 -32.54 -4.17 30.94
N GLN A 30 -32.83 -4.27 32.22
CA GLN A 30 -33.24 -5.53 32.83
C GLN A 30 -34.73 -5.85 32.66
N GLU A 31 -35.59 -4.84 32.52
CA GLU A 31 -37.01 -5.06 32.15
C GLU A 31 -37.17 -5.58 30.74
N LEU A 32 -36.30 -5.16 29.80
CA LEU A 32 -36.27 -5.66 28.43
C LEU A 32 -35.79 -7.13 28.34
N LEU A 33 -35.03 -7.60 29.30
CA LEU A 33 -34.52 -8.98 29.35
C LEU A 33 -35.48 -9.97 30.01
N ASN A 34 -36.49 -9.48 30.75
CA ASN A 34 -37.45 -10.32 31.46
C ASN A 34 -38.83 -10.40 30.80
N SER A 35 -39.06 -9.79 29.64
CA SER A 35 -40.29 -9.99 28.90
C SER A 35 -40.25 -11.34 28.17
N SER A 36 -40.84 -12.33 28.75
CA SER A 36 -41.00 -13.70 28.23
C SER A 36 -41.97 -13.81 27.05
N ASP A 37 -42.21 -12.71 26.33
CA ASP A 37 -43.20 -12.65 25.25
C ASP A 37 -42.60 -12.30 23.87
N LEU A 38 -41.29 -12.50 23.70
CA LEU A 38 -40.68 -12.53 22.39
C LEU A 38 -40.58 -13.98 21.93
N THR A 39 -41.71 -14.56 21.51
CA THR A 39 -41.67 -15.66 20.55
C THR A 39 -41.12 -15.12 19.26
N ILE A 40 -39.79 -15.08 19.14
CA ILE A 40 -39.14 -14.96 17.84
C ILE A 40 -39.42 -16.29 17.15
N ASP A 41 -40.38 -16.28 16.22
CA ASP A 41 -40.53 -17.35 15.25
C ASP A 41 -39.15 -17.60 14.66
N PRO A 42 -38.62 -18.84 14.67
CA PRO A 42 -37.35 -19.12 14.00
C PRO A 42 -37.61 -19.20 12.49
N VAL A 43 -38.10 -18.10 11.91
CA VAL A 43 -38.03 -17.92 10.47
C VAL A 43 -36.58 -17.61 10.17
N ALA A 44 -35.84 -18.69 9.96
CA ALA A 44 -34.77 -18.83 9.00
C ALA A 44 -34.02 -17.50 8.65
N ILE A 45 -33.16 -17.04 9.53
CA ILE A 45 -31.94 -16.39 9.04
C ILE A 45 -31.02 -17.52 8.57
N GLN A 46 -31.41 -18.16 7.47
CA GLN A 46 -30.51 -18.90 6.62
C GLN A 46 -29.90 -17.93 5.63
N ASP A 47 -29.27 -16.89 6.11
CA ASP A 47 -28.23 -16.21 5.34
C ASP A 47 -26.88 -16.76 5.79
N ASN A 48 -26.71 -18.06 5.53
CA ASN A 48 -25.45 -18.76 5.69
C ASN A 48 -24.61 -18.54 4.42
N THR A 49 -24.52 -17.31 3.94
CA THR A 49 -23.43 -16.89 3.11
C THR A 49 -22.22 -16.72 4.02
N THR A 50 -21.63 -17.82 4.44
CA THR A 50 -20.19 -17.87 4.69
C THR A 50 -19.58 -17.42 3.38
N ILE A 51 -19.21 -16.15 3.30
CA ILE A 51 -18.31 -15.69 2.26
C ILE A 51 -17.05 -16.50 2.53
N ASP A 52 -16.86 -17.57 1.77
CA ASP A 52 -15.62 -18.36 1.81
C ASP A 52 -14.51 -17.39 1.41
N PHE A 53 -13.84 -16.84 2.41
CA PHE A 53 -12.68 -15.99 2.20
C PHE A 53 -11.56 -16.90 1.67
N VAL A 54 -11.45 -16.97 0.35
CA VAL A 54 -10.30 -17.62 -0.29
C VAL A 54 -9.13 -16.65 -0.21
N PRO A 55 -8.11 -16.97 0.59
CA PRO A 55 -6.92 -16.12 0.69
C PRO A 55 -6.22 -16.04 -0.67
N PRO A 56 -5.50 -14.94 -0.96
CA PRO A 56 -4.72 -14.85 -2.19
C PRO A 56 -3.54 -15.82 -2.17
N ALA A 57 -3.11 -16.24 -3.35
CA ALA A 57 -1.77 -16.80 -3.52
C ALA A 57 -0.73 -15.69 -3.28
N VAL A 58 0.32 -15.98 -2.51
CA VAL A 58 1.40 -15.06 -2.16
C VAL A 58 2.68 -15.48 -2.87
N PHE A 59 3.37 -14.52 -3.47
CA PHE A 59 4.64 -14.66 -4.16
C PHE A 59 5.62 -13.70 -3.52
N GLN A 60 6.71 -14.22 -2.95
CA GLN A 60 7.70 -13.38 -2.28
C GLN A 60 9.09 -13.99 -2.36
N ALA A 61 10.07 -13.12 -2.57
CA ALA A 61 11.49 -13.48 -2.57
C ALA A 61 12.33 -12.26 -2.21
N ALA A 62 13.51 -12.51 -1.66
CA ALA A 62 14.49 -11.46 -1.39
C ALA A 62 15.91 -12.03 -1.54
N GLY A 63 16.86 -11.14 -1.87
CA GLY A 63 18.26 -11.52 -1.96
C GLY A 63 19.15 -10.48 -2.61
N PRO A 64 20.46 -10.74 -2.70
CA PRO A 64 21.45 -9.73 -3.02
C PRO A 64 21.50 -9.32 -4.51
N ASN A 65 20.75 -9.97 -5.38
CA ASN A 65 20.81 -9.72 -6.83
C ASN A 65 19.54 -10.16 -7.56
N ASN A 66 19.42 -9.79 -8.84
CA ASN A 66 18.25 -10.10 -9.67
C ASN A 66 17.94 -11.61 -9.72
N ALA A 67 18.96 -12.47 -9.78
CA ALA A 67 18.76 -13.92 -9.85
C ALA A 67 18.07 -14.48 -8.60
N SER A 68 18.23 -13.82 -7.46
CA SER A 68 17.62 -14.24 -6.19
C SER A 68 16.09 -14.15 -6.19
N ILE A 69 15.52 -13.24 -6.97
CA ILE A 69 14.07 -12.99 -7.01
C ILE A 69 13.43 -13.36 -8.36
N GLN A 70 14.24 -13.56 -9.41
CA GLN A 70 13.75 -13.76 -10.79
C GLN A 70 12.81 -14.96 -10.94
N GLY A 71 13.07 -16.07 -10.24
CA GLY A 71 12.20 -17.24 -10.29
C GLY A 71 10.78 -16.94 -9.81
N THR A 72 10.68 -16.29 -8.64
CA THR A 72 9.38 -15.89 -8.05
C THR A 72 8.63 -14.89 -8.93
N ILE A 73 9.32 -13.94 -9.58
CA ILE A 73 8.71 -12.99 -10.51
C ILE A 73 8.16 -13.74 -11.73
N THR A 74 8.90 -14.72 -12.25
CA THR A 74 8.45 -15.56 -13.37
C THR A 74 7.20 -16.35 -13.00
N ASP A 75 7.16 -16.95 -11.81
CA ASP A 75 6.00 -17.68 -11.30
C ASP A 75 4.79 -16.75 -11.10
N PHE A 76 5.01 -15.54 -10.61
CA PHE A 76 3.96 -14.54 -10.46
C PHE A 76 3.37 -14.11 -11.81
N ARG A 77 4.23 -13.82 -12.81
CA ARG A 77 3.79 -13.52 -14.18
C ARG A 77 2.94 -14.65 -14.78
N ALA A 78 3.42 -15.89 -14.62
CA ALA A 78 2.69 -17.08 -15.07
C ALA A 78 1.33 -17.22 -14.37
N ALA A 79 1.27 -16.96 -13.07
CA ALA A 79 0.03 -17.00 -12.30
C ALA A 79 -0.97 -15.92 -12.72
N LEU A 80 -0.52 -14.71 -13.05
CA LEU A 80 -1.38 -13.64 -13.59
C LEU A 80 -1.94 -13.98 -14.98
N GLY A 81 -1.22 -14.79 -15.75
CA GLY A 81 -1.60 -15.21 -17.10
C GLY A 81 -0.83 -14.46 -18.20
N ASN A 82 -0.87 -15.03 -19.39
CA ASN A 82 -0.25 -14.48 -20.60
C ASN A 82 -1.34 -14.01 -21.58
N PRO A 83 -1.01 -13.09 -22.51
CA PRO A 83 0.28 -12.44 -22.76
C PRO A 83 0.56 -11.23 -21.85
N VAL A 84 1.74 -10.61 -22.01
CA VAL A 84 1.98 -9.22 -21.55
C VAL A 84 1.23 -8.28 -22.48
N ASN A 85 0.23 -7.59 -21.95
CA ASN A 85 -0.71 -6.80 -22.76
C ASN A 85 -0.17 -5.41 -23.17
N GLY A 86 0.94 -5.00 -22.57
CA GLY A 86 1.66 -3.78 -22.94
C GLY A 86 0.76 -2.54 -22.94
N ASN A 87 0.74 -1.81 -24.06
CA ASN A 87 -0.02 -0.56 -24.22
C ASN A 87 -1.36 -0.73 -24.97
N ALA A 88 -1.94 -1.92 -25.00
CA ALA A 88 -3.25 -2.13 -25.63
C ALA A 88 -4.32 -1.26 -24.94
N LEU A 89 -5.05 -0.47 -25.75
CA LEU A 89 -6.05 0.50 -25.28
C LEU A 89 -7.44 -0.15 -25.15
N ALA A 90 -7.51 -1.27 -24.46
CA ALA A 90 -8.75 -2.00 -24.25
C ALA A 90 -8.65 -2.85 -22.98
N GLU A 91 -9.79 -3.21 -22.41
CA GLU A 91 -9.92 -4.31 -21.48
C GLU A 91 -9.76 -5.62 -22.25
N LEU A 92 -8.88 -6.49 -21.81
CA LEU A 92 -8.61 -7.78 -22.44
C LEU A 92 -9.01 -8.92 -21.50
N ASP A 93 -9.41 -10.04 -22.07
CA ASP A 93 -9.95 -11.17 -21.30
C ASP A 93 -8.90 -11.90 -20.46
N SER A 94 -7.62 -11.70 -20.75
CA SER A 94 -6.52 -12.40 -20.10
C SER A 94 -5.20 -11.64 -20.19
N GLY A 95 -4.20 -12.11 -19.45
CA GLY A 95 -2.86 -11.55 -19.47
C GLY A 95 -2.59 -10.63 -18.30
N HIS A 96 -1.49 -9.90 -18.40
CA HIS A 96 -1.04 -8.97 -17.36
C HIS A 96 -0.37 -7.74 -17.94
N ARG A 97 -0.16 -6.74 -17.10
CA ARG A 97 0.53 -5.51 -17.47
C ARG A 97 1.72 -5.28 -16.55
N GLU A 98 2.72 -4.62 -17.10
CA GLU A 98 3.97 -4.31 -16.41
C GLU A 98 4.35 -2.84 -16.61
N ILE A 99 4.97 -2.24 -15.61
CA ILE A 99 5.57 -0.91 -15.68
C ILE A 99 6.98 -1.03 -15.12
N ASN A 100 7.97 -0.80 -15.98
CA ASN A 100 9.39 -0.88 -15.61
C ASN A 100 10.05 0.50 -15.42
N TRP A 101 9.29 1.58 -15.50
CA TRP A 101 9.69 2.98 -15.29
C TRP A 101 10.73 3.52 -16.31
N ASP A 102 11.21 2.70 -17.23
CA ASP A 102 12.29 3.01 -18.18
C ASP A 102 11.83 3.58 -19.51
N GLY A 103 10.53 3.75 -19.69
CA GLY A 103 9.92 4.27 -20.91
C GLY A 103 10.48 5.64 -21.32
N ALA A 104 10.47 5.90 -22.62
CA ALA A 104 11.09 7.04 -23.28
C ALA A 104 10.73 8.42 -22.70
N VAL A 105 11.36 8.78 -21.62
CA VAL A 105 11.36 10.15 -21.12
C VAL A 105 12.70 10.77 -21.52
N PRO A 106 12.72 11.95 -22.16
CA PRO A 106 13.97 12.60 -22.58
C PRO A 106 14.92 12.93 -21.41
N THR A 107 14.37 12.97 -20.18
CA THR A 107 15.13 13.28 -18.96
C THR A 107 15.24 12.04 -18.11
N ASP A 108 16.37 11.88 -17.44
CA ASP A 108 16.63 10.79 -16.51
C ASP A 108 15.90 10.93 -15.17
N VAL A 109 15.41 12.12 -14.84
CA VAL A 109 14.66 12.41 -13.60
C VAL A 109 13.36 13.12 -13.92
N THR A 110 12.25 12.68 -13.33
CA THR A 110 10.98 13.42 -13.36
C THR A 110 11.04 14.57 -12.36
N THR A 111 11.27 15.79 -12.84
CA THR A 111 11.32 17.00 -12.02
C THR A 111 10.58 18.15 -12.72
N PRO A 112 9.66 18.88 -12.04
CA PRO A 112 9.20 18.62 -10.67
C PRO A 112 8.49 17.28 -10.52
N PRO A 113 8.38 16.73 -9.29
CA PRO A 113 7.59 15.53 -9.02
C PRO A 113 6.13 15.73 -9.44
N VAL A 114 5.48 14.66 -9.92
CA VAL A 114 4.12 14.69 -10.49
C VAL A 114 3.13 13.98 -9.58
N ASN A 115 1.98 14.64 -9.31
CA ASN A 115 0.89 14.07 -8.52
C ASN A 115 -0.49 14.59 -9.02
N PRO A 116 -1.38 13.75 -9.51
CA PRO A 116 -1.23 12.31 -9.75
C PRO A 116 -0.26 12.00 -10.92
N PHE A 117 0.41 10.84 -10.84
CA PHE A 117 1.27 10.35 -11.90
C PHE A 117 0.43 9.53 -12.88
N ASN A 118 0.13 10.12 -14.04
CA ASN A 118 -0.83 9.60 -15.02
C ASN A 118 -0.21 9.04 -16.31
N THR A 119 1.12 8.92 -16.36
CA THR A 119 1.81 8.47 -17.58
C THR A 119 1.27 7.15 -18.13
N PHE A 120 0.87 6.25 -17.25
CA PHE A 120 0.36 4.92 -17.61
C PHE A 120 -1.17 4.78 -17.49
N LEU A 121 -1.88 5.86 -17.13
CA LEU A 121 -3.32 5.83 -16.91
C LEU A 121 -4.09 5.36 -18.15
N ASN A 122 -3.81 5.95 -19.29
CA ASN A 122 -4.51 5.59 -20.52
C ASN A 122 -4.00 4.29 -21.16
N THR A 123 -2.69 4.07 -21.13
CA THR A 123 -2.08 2.95 -21.86
C THR A 123 -2.07 1.65 -21.10
N ARG A 124 -2.00 1.70 -19.78
CA ARG A 124 -1.88 0.51 -18.90
C ARG A 124 -2.93 0.46 -17.79
N GLY A 125 -3.81 1.47 -17.73
CA GLY A 125 -4.90 1.53 -16.74
C GLY A 125 -4.40 1.71 -15.31
N ALA A 126 -3.25 2.36 -15.10
CA ALA A 126 -2.69 2.59 -13.78
C ALA A 126 -2.42 4.08 -13.52
N GLN A 127 -2.89 4.57 -12.37
CA GLN A 127 -2.64 5.90 -11.84
C GLN A 127 -1.96 5.76 -10.47
N PHE A 128 -1.00 6.64 -10.20
CA PHE A 128 -0.31 6.64 -8.91
C PHE A 128 -0.43 8.00 -8.24
N THR A 129 -0.63 8.00 -6.92
CA THR A 129 -0.68 9.20 -6.09
C THR A 129 0.17 9.04 -4.84
N THR A 130 0.49 10.15 -4.19
CA THR A 130 1.18 10.20 -2.91
C THR A 130 0.64 11.35 -2.06
N PRO A 131 0.62 11.24 -0.72
CA PRO A 131 0.35 12.40 0.13
C PRO A 131 1.50 13.42 0.15
N GLY A 132 2.67 13.07 -0.44
CA GLY A 132 3.81 13.96 -0.57
C GLY A 132 3.69 14.99 -1.69
N LEU A 133 4.82 15.51 -2.13
CA LEU A 133 4.91 16.54 -3.18
C LEU A 133 4.58 15.96 -4.57
N GLY A 134 4.82 14.68 -4.78
CA GLY A 134 4.59 13.98 -6.04
C GLY A 134 5.49 12.75 -6.17
N LEU A 135 5.46 12.16 -7.34
CA LEU A 135 6.18 10.95 -7.70
C LEU A 135 7.24 11.26 -8.75
N SER A 136 8.38 10.60 -8.67
CA SER A 136 9.51 10.76 -9.58
C SER A 136 10.02 9.41 -10.06
N GLN A 137 10.50 9.38 -11.31
CA GLN A 137 11.34 8.31 -11.86
C GLN A 137 12.78 8.85 -11.94
N ALA A 138 13.75 8.10 -11.46
CA ALA A 138 15.15 8.52 -11.53
C ALA A 138 16.10 7.31 -11.45
N PRO A 139 17.26 7.34 -12.12
CA PRO A 139 18.30 6.37 -11.85
C PRO A 139 18.87 6.60 -10.43
N PRO A 140 19.49 5.61 -9.78
CA PRO A 140 20.16 5.79 -8.49
C PRO A 140 21.14 6.97 -8.50
N SER A 141 21.95 7.09 -9.55
CA SER A 141 22.90 8.16 -9.75
C SER A 141 23.20 8.36 -11.24
N GLY A 142 23.93 9.43 -11.56
CA GLY A 142 24.38 9.74 -12.92
C GLY A 142 23.29 10.33 -13.80
N GLY A 143 23.54 10.36 -15.12
CA GLY A 143 22.71 11.04 -16.08
C GLY A 143 22.81 12.58 -16.01
N PRO A 144 22.15 13.30 -16.94
CA PRO A 144 22.22 14.77 -17.02
C PRO A 144 21.69 15.50 -15.80
N GLN A 145 20.79 14.88 -15.03
CA GLN A 145 20.16 15.48 -13.84
C GLN A 145 20.65 14.85 -12.53
N GLY A 146 21.60 13.91 -12.57
CA GLY A 146 22.31 13.36 -11.41
C GLY A 146 21.54 12.29 -10.62
N GLY A 147 20.35 11.89 -11.06
CA GLY A 147 19.56 10.81 -10.45
C GLY A 147 19.04 11.12 -9.03
N LEU A 148 18.75 10.04 -8.26
CA LEU A 148 18.26 10.14 -6.88
C LEU A 148 19.24 10.87 -5.96
N VAL A 149 20.55 10.69 -6.18
CA VAL A 149 21.61 11.42 -5.44
C VAL A 149 21.38 12.92 -5.47
N THR A 150 21.08 13.47 -6.63
CA THR A 150 20.82 14.91 -6.78
C THR A 150 19.43 15.29 -6.32
N LEU A 151 18.42 14.45 -6.63
CA LEU A 151 17.03 14.71 -6.26
C LEU A 151 16.85 14.85 -4.74
N PHE A 152 17.56 14.04 -3.96
CA PHE A 152 17.43 14.00 -2.50
C PHE A 152 18.64 14.59 -1.76
N GLY A 153 19.70 14.97 -2.48
CA GLY A 153 20.90 15.51 -1.86
C GLY A 153 21.71 14.49 -1.05
N ASN A 154 21.56 13.19 -1.36
CA ASN A 154 22.19 12.11 -0.62
C ASN A 154 23.09 11.27 -1.51
N SER A 155 24.42 11.33 -1.27
CA SER A 155 25.41 10.61 -2.08
C SER A 155 25.42 9.09 -1.83
N SER A 156 24.89 8.61 -0.69
CA SER A 156 24.81 7.17 -0.39
C SER A 156 23.86 6.44 -1.34
N TYR A 157 22.88 7.15 -1.91
CA TYR A 157 21.89 6.57 -2.84
C TYR A 157 22.52 5.99 -4.12
N ALA A 158 23.73 6.40 -4.47
CA ALA A 158 24.47 5.81 -5.58
C ALA A 158 24.85 4.32 -5.34
N THR A 159 24.93 3.88 -4.10
CA THR A 159 25.30 2.52 -3.70
C THR A 159 24.21 1.78 -2.97
N ALA A 160 23.40 2.49 -2.18
CA ALA A 160 22.26 1.92 -1.46
C ALA A 160 21.22 1.34 -2.42
N PHE A 161 20.99 1.97 -3.57
CA PHE A 161 19.97 1.52 -4.51
C PHE A 161 20.56 0.97 -5.81
N ARG A 162 19.89 -0.04 -6.35
CA ARG A 162 20.12 -0.57 -7.69
C ARG A 162 18.82 -0.76 -8.42
N SER A 163 18.82 -0.53 -9.75
CA SER A 163 17.67 -0.87 -10.57
C SER A 163 17.66 -2.37 -10.88
N PHE A 164 16.50 -3.00 -10.76
CA PHE A 164 16.25 -4.36 -11.24
C PHE A 164 16.13 -4.37 -12.75
N SER A 165 15.25 -3.54 -13.29
CA SER A 165 15.29 -3.08 -14.68
C SER A 165 15.96 -1.70 -14.72
N ALA A 166 16.83 -1.50 -15.69
CA ALA A 166 17.64 -0.27 -15.77
C ALA A 166 17.08 0.68 -16.83
N PRO A 167 17.19 2.00 -16.64
CA PRO A 167 18.04 2.64 -15.63
C PRO A 167 17.31 3.18 -14.38
N ARG A 168 15.96 3.17 -14.31
CA ARG A 168 15.25 4.02 -13.35
C ARG A 168 14.52 3.26 -12.27
N LEU A 169 14.41 3.90 -11.12
CA LEU A 169 13.57 3.55 -9.99
C LEU A 169 12.39 4.52 -9.92
N PHE A 170 11.37 4.17 -9.15
CA PHE A 170 10.18 4.96 -8.90
C PHE A 170 10.05 5.27 -7.40
N THR A 171 9.76 6.53 -7.06
CA THR A 171 9.75 6.95 -5.66
C THR A 171 8.79 8.13 -5.42
N PRO A 172 8.11 8.18 -4.27
CA PRO A 172 7.47 9.39 -3.80
C PRO A 172 8.51 10.39 -3.28
N VAL A 173 8.19 11.67 -3.38
CA VAL A 173 8.98 12.79 -2.87
C VAL A 173 8.20 13.47 -1.76
N GLY A 174 8.81 13.62 -0.59
CA GLY A 174 8.17 14.19 0.60
C GLY A 174 7.19 13.25 1.30
N SER A 175 7.24 11.97 0.97
CA SER A 175 6.47 10.89 1.60
C SER A 175 7.17 9.56 1.31
N ASN A 176 6.81 8.50 2.04
CA ASN A 176 7.15 7.11 1.71
C ASN A 176 5.92 6.30 1.28
N ILE A 177 4.80 6.97 1.00
CA ILE A 177 3.53 6.34 0.62
C ILE A 177 3.26 6.56 -0.87
N THR A 178 2.92 5.48 -1.57
CA THR A 178 2.41 5.47 -2.93
C THR A 178 1.10 4.69 -2.98
N ASP A 179 0.05 5.31 -3.52
CA ASP A 179 -1.22 4.65 -3.80
C ASP A 179 -1.34 4.39 -5.30
N ALA A 180 -1.61 3.14 -5.67
CA ALA A 180 -1.90 2.70 -7.04
C ALA A 180 -3.42 2.48 -7.20
N PHE A 181 -4.00 3.01 -8.28
CA PHE A 181 -5.40 2.85 -8.66
C PHE A 181 -5.51 2.29 -10.06
N PHE A 182 -6.53 1.45 -10.29
CA PHE A 182 -6.71 0.79 -11.58
C PHE A 182 -7.92 1.31 -12.34
N PHE A 183 -7.77 1.36 -13.66
CA PHE A 183 -8.77 1.82 -14.61
C PHE A 183 -8.70 0.95 -15.87
N VAL A 184 -9.80 0.89 -16.60
CA VAL A 184 -9.80 0.22 -17.92
C VAL A 184 -8.86 0.96 -18.86
N PRO A 185 -7.87 0.30 -19.48
CA PRO A 185 -7.00 0.91 -20.46
C PRO A 185 -7.78 1.47 -21.65
N GLY A 186 -7.39 2.64 -22.14
CA GLY A 186 -8.12 3.36 -23.19
C GLY A 186 -9.26 4.24 -22.68
N SER A 187 -9.70 4.09 -21.41
CA SER A 187 -10.74 4.94 -20.83
C SER A 187 -10.22 6.30 -20.33
N ASN A 188 -8.91 6.50 -20.33
CA ASN A 188 -8.25 7.70 -19.77
C ASN A 188 -8.74 8.07 -18.35
N GLY A 189 -8.95 7.05 -17.51
CA GLY A 189 -9.41 7.22 -16.13
C GLY A 189 -10.93 7.35 -15.96
N ALA A 190 -11.71 7.25 -17.03
CA ALA A 190 -13.18 7.37 -16.95
C ALA A 190 -13.84 6.13 -16.34
N THR A 191 -13.24 4.94 -16.53
CA THR A 191 -13.80 3.67 -16.05
C THR A 191 -12.88 3.03 -15.02
N ARG A 192 -13.37 2.94 -13.77
CA ARG A 192 -12.66 2.26 -12.69
C ARG A 192 -12.56 0.77 -12.94
N ALA A 193 -11.45 0.17 -12.52
CA ALA A 193 -11.19 -1.25 -12.70
C ALA A 193 -10.62 -1.88 -11.42
N ALA A 194 -10.63 -3.22 -11.42
CA ALA A 194 -9.89 -4.03 -10.47
C ALA A 194 -9.00 -5.03 -11.21
N VAL A 195 -7.97 -5.51 -10.53
CA VAL A 195 -7.02 -6.50 -11.04
C VAL A 195 -7.07 -7.77 -10.18
N THR A 196 -6.70 -8.91 -10.76
CA THR A 196 -6.61 -10.19 -10.04
C THR A 196 -5.43 -10.23 -9.08
N GLY A 197 -4.33 -9.55 -9.39
CA GLY A 197 -3.12 -9.52 -8.57
C GLY A 197 -2.29 -8.29 -8.85
N PHE A 198 -1.43 -7.95 -7.89
CA PHE A 198 -0.44 -6.89 -8.02
C PHE A 198 0.82 -7.30 -7.25
N GLY A 199 1.97 -7.00 -7.82
CA GLY A 199 3.28 -7.20 -7.21
C GLY A 199 4.24 -6.09 -7.62
N ALA A 200 5.24 -5.84 -6.78
CA ALA A 200 6.26 -4.84 -6.99
C ALA A 200 7.64 -5.33 -6.56
N ILE A 201 8.65 -4.80 -7.22
CA ILE A 201 10.06 -5.00 -6.86
C ILE A 201 10.52 -3.78 -6.06
N PHE A 202 11.35 -4.05 -5.07
CA PHE A 202 11.93 -3.05 -4.19
C PHE A 202 13.45 -3.24 -4.13
N THR A 203 14.16 -2.17 -3.90
CA THR A 203 15.60 -2.19 -3.59
C THR A 203 15.82 -1.58 -2.22
N ASP A 204 16.71 -2.22 -1.44
CA ASP A 204 17.14 -1.78 -0.11
C ASP A 204 16.06 -1.92 0.97
N VAL A 205 15.39 -3.08 1.03
CA VAL A 205 14.50 -3.42 2.14
C VAL A 205 15.32 -4.11 3.22
N ASP A 206 15.70 -3.37 4.24
CA ASP A 206 16.55 -3.89 5.31
C ASP A 206 15.77 -4.57 6.43
N GLN A 207 14.53 -4.16 6.64
CA GLN A 207 13.72 -4.59 7.77
C GLN A 207 12.46 -5.34 7.32
N PRO A 208 12.28 -6.62 7.70
CA PRO A 208 11.20 -7.43 7.18
C PRO A 208 9.83 -7.19 7.82
N ASP A 209 9.80 -6.86 9.11
CA ASP A 209 8.57 -6.92 9.92
C ASP A 209 8.34 -5.65 10.75
N GLY A 210 8.96 -4.55 10.35
CA GLY A 210 8.92 -3.32 11.13
C GLY A 210 9.77 -3.36 12.40
N SER A 211 10.75 -4.26 12.48
CA SER A 211 11.64 -4.42 13.64
C SER A 211 12.95 -3.62 13.51
N GLY A 212 12.99 -2.62 12.65
CA GLY A 212 14.18 -1.86 12.33
C GLY A 212 14.86 -1.10 13.46
N PRO A 213 16.09 -0.60 13.23
CA PRO A 213 16.80 0.26 14.16
C PRO A 213 15.94 1.47 14.55
N GLY A 214 15.96 1.85 15.82
CA GLY A 214 15.17 2.98 16.32
C GLY A 214 13.71 2.63 16.66
N THR A 215 13.24 1.43 16.39
CA THR A 215 11.91 1.01 16.81
C THR A 215 11.84 0.88 18.33
N LYS A 216 10.92 1.59 18.95
CA LYS A 216 10.63 1.43 20.38
C LYS A 216 9.83 0.14 20.59
N ARG A 217 10.06 -0.55 21.71
CA ARG A 217 9.27 -1.72 22.08
C ARG A 217 7.77 -1.38 22.08
N GLY A 218 6.99 -2.02 21.21
CA GLY A 218 5.56 -1.75 21.03
C GLY A 218 5.20 -0.75 19.93
N ASN A 219 6.16 -0.01 19.38
CA ASN A 219 5.99 0.79 18.18
C ASN A 219 7.04 0.36 17.17
N ARG A 220 6.79 -0.74 16.51
CA ARG A 220 7.66 -1.25 15.46
C ARG A 220 7.55 -0.30 14.27
N GLY A 221 8.64 0.36 13.92
CA GLY A 221 8.72 1.16 12.72
C GLY A 221 8.27 0.30 11.54
N ALA A 222 7.47 0.85 10.66
CA ALA A 222 7.07 0.12 9.47
C ALA A 222 8.29 -0.12 8.61
N SER A 223 8.50 -1.35 8.20
CA SER A 223 9.25 -1.67 7.01
C SER A 223 8.33 -1.49 5.80
N THR A 224 8.76 -1.94 4.63
CA THR A 224 7.96 -1.86 3.42
C THR A 224 6.71 -2.73 3.54
N LEU A 225 5.55 -2.08 3.47
CA LEU A 225 4.24 -2.70 3.66
C LEU A 225 3.39 -2.50 2.40
N LEU A 226 2.75 -3.58 1.93
CA LEU A 226 1.71 -3.52 0.92
C LEU A 226 0.34 -3.79 1.55
N GLN A 227 -0.63 -2.96 1.18
CA GLN A 227 -2.03 -3.10 1.58
C GLN A 227 -2.91 -3.08 0.32
N PHE A 228 -3.77 -4.08 0.17
CA PHE A 228 -4.61 -4.30 -1.01
C PHE A 228 -6.06 -4.06 -0.65
N PHE A 229 -6.76 -3.24 -1.42
CA PHE A 229 -8.12 -2.82 -1.12
C PHE A 229 -9.09 -3.16 -2.25
N GLY A 230 -10.30 -3.53 -1.87
CA GLY A 230 -11.43 -3.70 -2.77
C GLY A 230 -12.03 -2.38 -3.26
N ALA A 231 -12.99 -2.46 -4.17
CA ALA A 231 -13.69 -1.31 -4.71
C ALA A 231 -14.49 -0.53 -3.65
N ASP A 232 -14.90 -1.21 -2.59
CA ASP A 232 -15.59 -0.66 -1.42
C ASP A 232 -14.63 -0.03 -0.39
N GLY A 233 -13.32 -0.03 -0.66
CA GLY A 233 -12.28 0.47 0.23
C GLY A 233 -11.93 -0.48 1.39
N ARG A 234 -12.52 -1.68 1.45
CA ARG A 234 -12.15 -2.67 2.49
C ARG A 234 -10.76 -3.22 2.23
N LEU A 235 -9.99 -3.42 3.31
CA LEU A 235 -8.71 -4.12 3.25
C LEU A 235 -8.96 -5.60 2.92
N LEU A 236 -8.41 -6.06 1.80
CA LEU A 236 -8.47 -7.45 1.35
C LEU A 236 -7.31 -8.27 1.90
N PHE A 237 -6.13 -7.65 1.92
CA PHE A 237 -4.89 -8.29 2.37
C PHE A 237 -3.84 -7.25 2.72
N SER A 238 -2.93 -7.58 3.63
CA SER A 238 -1.74 -6.78 3.90
C SER A 238 -0.57 -7.66 4.30
N SER A 239 0.63 -7.29 3.90
CA SER A 239 1.86 -8.00 4.28
C SER A 239 3.08 -7.10 4.16
N PHE A 240 4.07 -7.36 4.99
CA PHE A 240 5.40 -6.80 4.82
C PHE A 240 6.14 -7.50 3.68
N VAL A 241 6.98 -6.73 3.00
CA VAL A 241 7.90 -7.22 1.98
C VAL A 241 9.07 -7.94 2.66
N PRO A 242 9.53 -9.09 2.15
CA PRO A 242 10.68 -9.78 2.73
C PRO A 242 11.94 -8.91 2.59
N ALA A 243 12.78 -8.90 3.63
CA ALA A 243 14.01 -8.12 3.62
C ALA A 243 15.12 -8.77 2.80
N ALA A 244 15.96 -7.94 2.19
CA ALA A 244 17.26 -8.27 1.64
C ALA A 244 18.31 -7.33 2.25
N PRO A 245 18.73 -7.57 3.51
CA PRO A 245 19.60 -6.65 4.24
C PRO A 245 20.89 -6.31 3.49
N GLY A 246 21.26 -5.05 3.53
CA GLY A 246 22.47 -4.49 2.89
C GLY A 246 22.20 -3.85 1.54
N ASP A 247 23.05 -2.88 1.23
CA ASP A 247 22.94 -2.00 0.07
C ASP A 247 22.66 -2.75 -1.24
N GLY A 248 21.64 -2.29 -1.97
CA GLY A 248 21.30 -2.79 -3.30
C GLY A 248 20.73 -4.19 -3.35
N GLY A 249 20.28 -4.75 -2.23
CA GLY A 249 19.48 -5.96 -2.21
C GLY A 249 18.14 -5.77 -2.91
N PHE A 250 17.55 -6.84 -3.43
CA PHE A 250 16.24 -6.83 -4.07
C PHE A 250 15.22 -7.63 -3.29
N SER A 251 14.01 -7.12 -3.24
CA SER A 251 12.85 -7.79 -2.69
C SER A 251 11.69 -7.74 -3.67
N PHE A 252 10.96 -8.83 -3.78
CA PHE A 252 9.71 -8.92 -4.52
C PHE A 252 8.58 -9.34 -3.59
N PHE A 253 7.44 -8.69 -3.70
CA PHE A 253 6.21 -9.13 -3.06
C PHE A 253 5.03 -8.93 -4.01
N GLY A 254 4.22 -9.97 -4.16
CA GLY A 254 3.00 -9.93 -4.95
C GLY A 254 1.95 -10.90 -4.43
N ILE A 255 0.68 -10.59 -4.70
CA ILE A 255 -0.44 -11.48 -4.40
C ILE A 255 -1.35 -11.63 -5.62
N LYS A 256 -2.07 -12.77 -5.69
CA LYS A 256 -3.09 -13.02 -6.71
C LYS A 256 -4.33 -13.67 -6.10
N PHE A 257 -5.48 -13.08 -6.36
CA PHE A 257 -6.81 -13.68 -6.17
C PHE A 257 -7.29 -14.40 -7.44
N ASN A 258 -8.31 -15.21 -7.32
CA ASN A 258 -8.87 -15.93 -8.46
C ASN A 258 -9.73 -15.04 -9.39
N ASP A 259 -10.20 -13.93 -8.88
CA ASP A 259 -11.02 -12.93 -9.58
C ASP A 259 -10.45 -11.51 -9.43
N PRO A 260 -10.81 -10.57 -10.32
CA PRO A 260 -10.39 -9.20 -10.24
C PRO A 260 -11.15 -8.48 -9.10
N ARG A 261 -10.47 -8.27 -7.97
CA ARG A 261 -11.03 -7.61 -6.78
C ARG A 261 -10.15 -6.53 -6.17
N ILE A 262 -8.89 -6.43 -6.58
CA ILE A 262 -7.97 -5.40 -6.09
C ILE A 262 -8.22 -4.12 -6.89
N ALA A 263 -8.88 -3.13 -6.28
CA ALA A 263 -9.18 -1.85 -6.91
C ALA A 263 -8.10 -0.79 -6.61
N SER A 264 -7.35 -0.97 -5.51
CA SER A 264 -6.21 -0.12 -5.20
C SER A 264 -5.21 -0.84 -4.30
N VAL A 265 -3.97 -0.34 -4.34
CA VAL A 265 -2.87 -0.83 -3.51
C VAL A 265 -2.18 0.36 -2.88
N ARG A 266 -1.96 0.31 -1.55
CA ARG A 266 -1.09 1.24 -0.85
C ARG A 266 0.24 0.58 -0.57
N ILE A 267 1.31 1.25 -0.95
CA ILE A 267 2.69 0.87 -0.69
C ILE A 267 3.25 1.88 0.30
N THR A 268 3.74 1.41 1.45
CA THR A 268 4.57 2.19 2.36
C THR A 268 5.99 1.69 2.20
N ALA A 269 6.83 2.44 1.51
CA ALA A 269 8.20 2.06 1.19
C ALA A 269 9.14 2.51 2.30
N GLY A 270 9.72 1.56 3.02
CA GLY A 270 10.57 1.86 4.17
C GLY A 270 9.84 2.48 5.35
N ASN A 271 10.59 3.01 6.31
CA ASN A 271 10.07 3.62 7.53
C ASN A 271 10.15 5.15 7.54
N VAL A 272 10.75 5.76 6.53
CA VAL A 272 10.94 7.20 6.37
C VAL A 272 10.83 7.60 4.90
N ALA A 273 10.43 8.84 4.64
CA ALA A 273 10.45 9.41 3.30
C ALA A 273 11.90 9.58 2.82
N PRO A 274 12.18 9.34 1.52
CA PRO A 274 13.48 9.64 0.94
C PRO A 274 13.90 11.10 1.19
N GLY A 275 15.15 11.31 1.60
CA GLY A 275 15.68 12.62 1.97
C GLY A 275 17.19 12.60 2.09
N PRO A 276 17.79 13.68 2.61
CA PRO A 276 19.25 13.77 2.80
C PRO A 276 19.75 12.84 3.92
N ASP A 277 18.87 12.43 4.82
CA ASP A 277 19.20 11.59 5.97
C ASP A 277 18.80 10.15 5.68
N ASP A 278 19.79 9.32 5.41
CA ASP A 278 19.69 7.88 5.30
C ASP A 278 20.74 7.26 6.22
N ASP A 279 20.30 6.68 7.30
CA ASP A 279 21.18 6.12 8.33
C ASP A 279 20.63 4.79 8.84
N LYS A 280 21.32 4.15 9.75
CA LYS A 280 20.92 2.85 10.32
C LYS A 280 19.55 2.85 11.06
N ALA A 281 18.99 4.02 11.32
CA ALA A 281 17.68 4.18 11.96
C ALA A 281 16.56 4.36 10.93
N ASN A 282 16.91 4.76 9.71
CA ASN A 282 16.00 5.12 8.63
C ASN A 282 16.17 4.14 7.47
N ASP A 283 15.19 3.27 7.30
CA ASP A 283 15.10 2.34 6.18
C ASP A 283 14.39 3.05 5.02
N VAL A 284 15.17 3.57 4.08
CA VAL A 284 14.67 4.21 2.85
C VAL A 284 14.63 3.17 1.74
N VAL A 285 13.48 2.95 1.15
CA VAL A 285 13.26 1.93 0.13
C VAL A 285 12.78 2.56 -1.15
N MET A 286 13.36 2.14 -2.29
CA MET A 286 12.90 2.53 -3.62
C MET A 286 12.14 1.41 -4.29
N MET A 287 11.23 1.79 -5.18
CA MET A 287 10.43 0.85 -5.98
C MET A 287 11.00 0.71 -7.38
N ASP A 288 10.84 -0.48 -7.95
CA ASP A 288 11.13 -0.78 -9.34
C ASP A 288 9.89 -1.42 -9.99
N ASP A 289 10.02 -2.35 -10.91
CA ASP A 289 8.94 -2.91 -11.73
C ASP A 289 7.66 -3.21 -10.95
N PHE A 290 6.54 -2.72 -11.49
CA PHE A 290 5.18 -3.10 -11.05
C PHE A 290 4.57 -4.07 -12.07
N ILE A 291 4.00 -5.16 -11.56
CA ILE A 291 3.39 -6.23 -12.35
C ILE A 291 1.98 -6.47 -11.81
N TYR A 292 0.96 -6.45 -12.66
CA TYR A 292 -0.43 -6.62 -12.23
C TYR A 292 -1.29 -7.29 -13.30
N GLY A 293 -2.34 -7.98 -12.86
CA GLY A 293 -3.31 -8.60 -13.77
C GLY A 293 -3.97 -7.58 -14.69
N GLU A 294 -4.58 -8.04 -15.77
CA GLU A 294 -5.35 -7.16 -16.65
C GLU A 294 -6.42 -6.40 -15.84
N PRO A 295 -6.54 -5.07 -16.00
CA PRO A 295 -7.59 -4.30 -15.34
C PRO A 295 -8.96 -4.56 -15.96
N HIS A 296 -9.89 -5.11 -15.18
CA HIS A 296 -11.28 -5.35 -15.55
C HIS A 296 -12.20 -4.30 -14.91
N HIS A 297 -13.15 -3.78 -15.69
CA HIS A 297 -14.10 -2.79 -15.19
C HIS A 297 -14.84 -3.27 -13.94
N LEU A 298 -15.05 -2.36 -12.99
CA LEU A 298 -15.85 -2.67 -11.82
C LEU A 298 -17.31 -2.81 -12.25
N THR A 299 -17.86 -4.02 -12.13
CA THR A 299 -19.32 -4.20 -12.26
C THR A 299 -19.98 -3.52 -11.06
N THR A 300 -20.83 -2.54 -11.33
CA THR A 300 -21.68 -1.98 -10.27
C THR A 300 -22.58 -3.11 -9.75
N PRO A 301 -22.61 -3.37 -8.43
CA PRO A 301 -23.50 -4.35 -7.86
C PRO A 301 -24.96 -4.00 -8.08
#